data_74984bb8f7b637fa78eb440f51e6fe13
#
_entry.id   74984bb8f7b637fa78eb440f51e6fe13
#
_cell.length_a   1.000
_cell.length_b   1.000
_cell.length_c   1.000
_cell.angle_alpha   90.00
_cell.angle_beta   90.00
_cell.angle_gamma   90.00
#
_symmetry.space_group_name_H-M   'P 1'
#
loop_
_entity.id
_entity.type
_entity.pdbx_description
1 polymer ?
#
loop_
_entity_poly.entity_id
_entity_poly.type
_entity_poly.pdbx_seq_one_letter_code
_entity_poly.pdbx_strand_id
1 'polypeptide(L)'
;MQKAKVVHCWNCGKEMSCGKGVYEYENKYLGRLRVPYSEGEFLTCDCGEAPYVSAALSARMSDYEQSRIEQLLLLCVGGDVHEFKSNLIGMSDLERELGITRQAIGKTPKYRNRIYHVVFNGDVLWWKPSVRQFKAKGDGRFVFGPMKAAPLRRFKAMVELIKGLVPLRSAAMFAF
;
A
#
# COMPACT_ATOMS: atom_id res chain seq x y z
N MET A 1 24.72 11.26 -21.93
CA MET A 1 24.73 10.01 -21.14
C MET A 1 25.17 10.37 -19.72
N GLN A 2 24.26 10.33 -18.73
CA GLN A 2 24.65 10.49 -17.32
C GLN A 2 25.40 9.23 -16.91
N LYS A 3 26.64 9.39 -16.42
CA LYS A 3 27.39 8.29 -15.82
C LYS A 3 26.61 7.75 -14.61
N ALA A 4 26.37 6.45 -14.56
CA ALA A 4 25.77 5.82 -13.40
C ALA A 4 26.60 6.21 -12.15
N LYS A 5 25.93 6.75 -11.14
CA LYS A 5 26.60 7.16 -9.90
C LYS A 5 26.97 5.91 -9.14
N VAL A 6 28.27 5.61 -9.06
CA VAL A 6 28.79 4.49 -8.27
C VAL A 6 28.45 4.75 -6.79
N VAL A 7 27.82 3.79 -6.14
CA VAL A 7 27.47 3.85 -4.71
C VAL A 7 28.39 2.87 -3.97
N HIS A 8 29.04 3.37 -2.93
CA HIS A 8 29.92 2.56 -2.08
C HIS A 8 29.20 2.16 -0.79
N CYS A 9 29.43 0.93 -0.35
CA CYS A 9 28.92 0.43 0.90
C CYS A 9 29.55 1.24 2.08
N TRP A 10 28.73 1.78 2.95
CA TRP A 10 29.16 2.57 4.09
C TRP A 10 29.96 1.74 5.13
N ASN A 11 29.72 0.42 5.18
CA ASN A 11 30.39 -0.49 6.13
C ASN A 11 31.77 -0.93 5.66
N CYS A 12 31.94 -1.35 4.39
CA CYS A 12 33.19 -1.92 3.90
C CYS A 12 33.87 -1.09 2.80
N GLY A 13 33.27 -0.01 2.34
CA GLY A 13 33.81 0.88 1.28
C GLY A 13 33.81 0.29 -0.13
N LYS A 14 33.41 -0.97 -0.32
CA LYS A 14 33.34 -1.60 -1.64
C LYS A 14 32.18 -1.03 -2.45
N GLU A 15 32.30 -1.08 -3.77
CA GLU A 15 31.22 -0.77 -4.67
C GLU A 15 30.04 -1.71 -4.45
N MET A 16 28.82 -1.17 -4.40
CA MET A 16 27.61 -1.96 -4.24
C MET A 16 27.13 -2.45 -5.61
N SER A 17 26.71 -3.70 -5.65
CA SER A 17 26.14 -4.30 -6.84
C SER A 17 24.77 -3.69 -7.13
N CYS A 18 24.55 -3.27 -8.36
CA CYS A 18 23.28 -2.76 -8.83
C CYS A 18 22.76 -3.61 -10.00
N GLY A 19 21.43 -3.66 -10.14
CA GLY A 19 20.79 -4.40 -11.23
C GLY A 19 19.32 -4.03 -11.32
N LYS A 20 18.62 -4.69 -12.21
CA LYS A 20 17.15 -4.65 -12.31
C LYS A 20 16.59 -5.99 -11.90
N GLY A 21 15.43 -6.03 -11.28
CA GLY A 21 14.84 -7.28 -10.84
C GLY A 21 13.51 -7.09 -10.15
N VAL A 22 13.18 -8.08 -9.33
CA VAL A 22 11.98 -8.05 -8.48
C VAL A 22 12.41 -8.21 -7.04
N TYR A 23 12.08 -7.23 -6.22
CA TYR A 23 12.25 -7.31 -4.77
C TYR A 23 11.07 -8.04 -4.16
N GLU A 24 11.36 -9.16 -3.51
CA GLU A 24 10.35 -9.98 -2.83
C GLU A 24 10.51 -9.82 -1.32
N TYR A 25 9.40 -9.57 -0.63
CA TYR A 25 9.39 -9.51 0.82
C TYR A 25 8.08 -10.04 1.39
N GLU A 26 8.14 -10.53 2.63
CA GLU A 26 6.99 -11.01 3.35
C GLU A 26 6.42 -9.92 4.25
N ASN A 27 5.16 -9.55 4.00
CA ASN A 27 4.43 -8.65 4.89
C ASN A 27 3.49 -9.49 5.77
N LYS A 28 3.61 -9.37 7.08
CA LYS A 28 2.84 -10.14 8.07
C LYS A 28 1.33 -10.18 7.80
N TYR A 29 0.78 -9.10 7.25
CA TYR A 29 -0.65 -8.95 7.04
C TYR A 29 -1.10 -9.19 5.60
N LEU A 30 -0.22 -8.92 4.64
CA LEU A 30 -0.53 -8.92 3.21
C LEU A 30 0.03 -10.14 2.48
N GLY A 31 0.88 -10.93 3.16
CA GLY A 31 1.61 -12.06 2.57
C GLY A 31 2.80 -11.61 1.74
N ARG A 32 3.21 -12.45 0.80
CA ARG A 32 4.35 -12.17 -0.08
C ARG A 32 4.00 -11.10 -1.11
N LEU A 33 4.86 -10.10 -1.17
CA LEU A 33 4.79 -9.00 -2.13
C LEU A 33 5.99 -9.04 -3.08
N ARG A 34 5.78 -8.64 -4.32
CA ARG A 34 6.79 -8.65 -5.39
C ARG A 34 6.75 -7.30 -6.09
N VAL A 35 7.81 -6.53 -5.92
CA VAL A 35 7.91 -5.17 -6.47
C VAL A 35 9.06 -5.09 -7.45
N PRO A 36 8.82 -4.76 -8.72
CA PRO A 36 9.90 -4.60 -9.69
C PRO A 36 10.74 -3.37 -9.36
N TYR A 37 12.05 -3.49 -9.56
CA TYR A 37 13.00 -2.38 -9.40
C TYR A 37 13.91 -2.23 -10.62
N SER A 38 14.32 -0.99 -10.84
CA SER A 38 15.26 -0.61 -11.90
C SER A 38 16.68 -0.51 -11.36
N GLU A 39 17.64 -0.37 -12.27
CA GLU A 39 19.05 -0.16 -11.93
C GLU A 39 19.23 1.06 -11.00
N GLY A 40 20.03 0.89 -9.94
CA GLY A 40 20.29 1.92 -8.93
C GLY A 40 19.21 2.11 -7.86
N GLU A 41 18.07 1.40 -7.95
CA GLU A 41 17.01 1.49 -6.94
C GLU A 41 17.18 0.52 -5.77
N PHE A 42 17.82 -0.62 -6.02
CA PHE A 42 18.14 -1.65 -5.03
C PHE A 42 19.60 -2.05 -5.17
N LEU A 43 20.38 -1.82 -4.12
CA LEU A 43 21.82 -2.09 -4.14
C LEU A 43 22.17 -3.02 -2.98
N THR A 44 23.04 -3.99 -3.29
CA THR A 44 23.52 -4.97 -2.30
C THR A 44 25.04 -4.95 -2.21
N CYS A 45 25.57 -5.37 -1.08
CA CYS A 45 26.99 -5.56 -0.86
C CYS A 45 27.27 -6.96 -0.35
N ASP A 46 28.32 -7.59 -0.86
CA ASP A 46 28.75 -8.93 -0.47
C ASP A 46 29.23 -9.02 1.00
N CYS A 47 29.41 -7.89 1.68
CA CYS A 47 29.78 -7.87 3.10
C CYS A 47 28.63 -8.25 4.04
N GLY A 48 27.41 -8.48 3.52
CA GLY A 48 26.23 -8.82 4.31
C GLY A 48 25.52 -7.63 4.95
N GLU A 49 25.95 -6.39 4.64
CA GLU A 49 25.25 -5.19 5.09
C GLU A 49 23.86 -5.09 4.50
N ALA A 50 22.95 -4.42 5.22
CA ALA A 50 21.60 -4.20 4.76
C ALA A 50 21.56 -3.53 3.37
N PRO A 51 20.69 -3.98 2.46
CA PRO A 51 20.60 -3.41 1.13
C PRO A 51 20.16 -1.94 1.18
N TYR A 52 20.69 -1.16 0.26
CA TYR A 52 20.17 0.19 0.02
C TYR A 52 18.90 0.10 -0.82
N VAL A 53 17.84 0.78 -0.36
CA VAL A 53 16.56 0.92 -1.07
C VAL A 53 16.36 2.39 -1.38
N SER A 54 16.20 2.73 -2.66
CA SER A 54 15.95 4.13 -3.06
C SER A 54 14.59 4.63 -2.57
N ALA A 55 14.44 5.95 -2.44
CA ALA A 55 13.15 6.56 -2.12
C ALA A 55 12.06 6.21 -3.16
N ALA A 56 12.43 6.11 -4.44
CA ALA A 56 11.52 5.73 -5.52
C ALA A 56 11.02 4.28 -5.37
N LEU A 57 11.91 3.33 -5.04
CA LEU A 57 11.52 1.95 -4.78
C LEU A 57 10.66 1.87 -3.51
N SER A 58 11.03 2.58 -2.44
CA SER A 58 10.25 2.63 -1.20
C SER A 58 8.83 3.16 -1.41
N ALA A 59 8.67 4.23 -2.19
CA ALA A 59 7.35 4.75 -2.55
C ALA A 59 6.54 3.72 -3.33
N ARG A 60 7.15 3.07 -4.32
CA ARG A 60 6.51 2.02 -5.11
C ARG A 60 6.11 0.80 -4.26
N MET A 61 6.92 0.41 -3.28
CA MET A 61 6.55 -0.64 -2.32
C MET A 61 5.29 -0.25 -1.55
N SER A 62 5.19 1.00 -1.08
CA SER A 62 4.00 1.51 -0.41
C SER A 62 2.76 1.48 -1.30
N ASP A 63 2.88 1.82 -2.58
CA ASP A 63 1.79 1.75 -3.56
C ASP A 63 1.33 0.30 -3.81
N TYR A 64 2.28 -0.64 -3.88
CA TYR A 64 1.96 -2.06 -4.01
C TYR A 64 1.26 -2.60 -2.76
N GLU A 65 1.70 -2.23 -1.55
CA GLU A 65 1.03 -2.58 -0.30
C GLU A 65 -0.40 -2.01 -0.27
N GLN A 66 -0.57 -0.74 -0.62
CA GLN A 66 -1.87 -0.08 -0.66
C GLN A 66 -2.82 -0.76 -1.66
N SER A 67 -2.36 -1.03 -2.88
CA SER A 67 -3.13 -1.76 -3.88
C SER A 67 -3.51 -3.17 -3.40
N ARG A 68 -2.62 -3.83 -2.68
CA ARG A 68 -2.89 -5.15 -2.11
C ARG A 68 -3.93 -5.08 -1.01
N ILE A 69 -3.89 -4.08 -0.15
CA ILE A 69 -4.92 -3.84 0.88
C ILE A 69 -6.29 -3.68 0.21
N GLU A 70 -6.42 -2.83 -0.78
CA GLU A 70 -7.68 -2.59 -1.50
C GLU A 70 -8.25 -3.88 -2.09
N GLN A 71 -7.40 -4.67 -2.74
CA GLN A 71 -7.77 -5.97 -3.28
C GLN A 71 -8.29 -6.92 -2.20
N LEU A 72 -7.57 -7.02 -1.09
CA LEU A 72 -7.91 -7.92 -0.01
C LEU A 72 -9.20 -7.50 0.71
N LEU A 73 -9.41 -6.20 0.92
CA LEU A 73 -10.64 -5.67 1.52
C LEU A 73 -11.86 -5.94 0.63
N LEU A 74 -11.71 -5.77 -0.69
CA LEU A 74 -12.77 -6.08 -1.63
C LEU A 74 -13.11 -7.58 -1.65
N LEU A 75 -12.10 -8.44 -1.53
CA LEU A 75 -12.31 -9.88 -1.43
C LEU A 75 -12.97 -10.30 -0.10
N CYS A 76 -12.75 -9.54 0.99
CA CYS A 76 -13.45 -9.79 2.27
C CYS A 76 -14.98 -9.70 2.16
N VAL A 77 -15.49 -8.92 1.20
CA VAL A 77 -16.92 -8.77 0.92
C VAL A 77 -17.34 -9.54 -0.34
N GLY A 78 -16.61 -10.61 -0.69
CA GLY A 78 -16.93 -11.45 -1.85
C GLY A 78 -16.86 -10.75 -3.20
N GLY A 79 -16.22 -9.57 -3.28
CA GLY A 79 -16.16 -8.74 -4.46
C GLY A 79 -17.39 -7.85 -4.68
N ASP A 80 -18.28 -7.75 -3.70
CA ASP A 80 -19.43 -6.84 -3.77
C ASP A 80 -18.99 -5.39 -3.56
N VAL A 81 -19.06 -4.60 -4.64
CA VAL A 81 -18.65 -3.19 -4.64
C VAL A 81 -19.55 -2.33 -3.76
N HIS A 82 -20.85 -2.66 -3.67
CA HIS A 82 -21.77 -1.91 -2.84
C HIS A 82 -21.49 -2.14 -1.35
N GLU A 83 -21.29 -3.39 -0.96
CA GLU A 83 -20.90 -3.76 0.39
C GLU A 83 -19.51 -3.19 0.73
N PHE A 84 -18.56 -3.22 -0.20
CA PHE A 84 -17.25 -2.60 -0.03
C PHE A 84 -17.39 -1.10 0.31
N LYS A 85 -18.16 -0.35 -0.49
CA LYS A 85 -18.38 1.09 -0.26
C LYS A 85 -19.08 1.38 1.07
N SER A 86 -20.06 0.58 1.46
CA SER A 86 -20.80 0.74 2.73
C SER A 86 -19.92 0.53 3.96
N ASN A 87 -18.81 -0.20 3.81
CA ASN A 87 -17.79 -0.41 4.85
C ASN A 87 -16.68 0.64 4.85
N LEU A 88 -16.71 1.62 3.95
CA LEU A 88 -15.77 2.73 3.96
C LEU A 88 -16.38 3.94 4.67
N ILE A 89 -15.60 4.55 5.56
CA ILE A 89 -16.00 5.76 6.29
C ILE A 89 -14.99 6.88 6.09
N GLY A 90 -15.51 8.09 6.00
CA GLY A 90 -14.70 9.30 5.89
C GLY A 90 -14.09 9.74 7.22
N MET A 91 -13.32 10.83 7.19
CA MET A 91 -12.62 11.36 8.36
C MET A 91 -13.57 11.77 9.49
N SER A 92 -14.71 12.40 9.19
CA SER A 92 -15.67 12.84 10.22
C SER A 92 -16.30 11.65 10.95
N ASP A 93 -16.57 10.56 10.25
CA ASP A 93 -17.08 9.34 10.88
C ASP A 93 -16.00 8.66 11.72
N LEU A 94 -14.74 8.68 11.24
CA LEU A 94 -13.61 8.16 12.00
C LEU A 94 -13.39 8.92 13.30
N GLU A 95 -13.48 10.27 13.29
CA GLU A 95 -13.42 11.12 14.48
C GLU A 95 -14.49 10.69 15.51
N ARG A 96 -15.72 10.52 15.03
CA ARG A 96 -16.85 10.10 15.90
C ARG A 96 -16.64 8.67 16.45
N GLU A 97 -16.20 7.74 15.62
CA GLU A 97 -15.98 6.35 16.02
C GLU A 97 -14.85 6.20 17.05
N LEU A 98 -13.77 6.95 16.90
CA LEU A 98 -12.61 6.87 17.77
C LEU A 98 -12.68 7.83 18.98
N GLY A 99 -13.55 8.85 18.94
CA GLY A 99 -13.63 9.88 19.96
C GLY A 99 -12.40 10.81 20.01
N ILE A 100 -11.76 11.04 18.86
CA ILE A 100 -10.53 11.84 18.75
C ILE A 100 -10.65 12.82 17.58
N THR A 101 -9.93 13.94 17.65
CA THR A 101 -10.00 14.98 16.63
C THR A 101 -9.22 14.61 15.36
N ARG A 102 -9.65 15.17 14.23
CA ARG A 102 -8.96 15.07 12.94
C ARG A 102 -7.47 15.42 13.04
N GLN A 103 -7.14 16.46 13.82
CA GLN A 103 -5.76 16.86 14.01
C GLN A 103 -4.94 15.78 14.72
N ALA A 104 -5.49 15.12 15.73
CA ALA A 104 -4.84 14.02 16.44
C ALA A 104 -4.64 12.82 15.50
N ILE A 105 -5.62 12.50 14.65
CA ILE A 105 -5.51 11.45 13.63
C ILE A 105 -4.40 11.80 12.64
N GLY A 106 -4.38 13.02 12.10
CA GLY A 106 -3.41 13.45 11.10
C GLY A 106 -1.97 13.52 11.62
N LYS A 107 -1.78 13.97 12.87
CA LYS A 107 -0.46 14.09 13.48
C LYS A 107 0.14 12.76 13.96
N THR A 108 -0.66 11.72 14.10
CA THR A 108 -0.23 10.47 14.71
C THR A 108 -0.18 9.33 13.68
N PRO A 109 1.00 8.98 13.16
CA PRO A 109 1.15 7.95 12.12
C PRO A 109 0.56 6.59 12.49
N LYS A 110 0.42 6.28 13.80
CA LYS A 110 -0.12 5.00 14.25
C LYS A 110 -1.51 4.69 13.69
N TYR A 111 -2.36 5.70 13.45
CA TYR A 111 -3.69 5.47 12.93
C TYR A 111 -3.62 4.98 11.47
N ARG A 112 -2.86 5.64 10.62
CA ARG A 112 -2.65 5.20 9.23
C ARG A 112 -1.95 3.84 9.17
N ASN A 113 -1.01 3.59 10.07
CA ASN A 113 -0.22 2.36 10.06
C ASN A 113 -0.95 1.16 10.67
N ARG A 114 -2.02 1.38 11.46
CA ARG A 114 -2.72 0.32 12.19
C ARG A 114 -4.20 0.16 11.85
N ILE A 115 -4.72 0.96 10.95
CA ILE A 115 -6.10 0.86 10.48
C ILE A 115 -6.06 0.77 8.95
N TYR A 116 -6.71 -0.25 8.40
CA TYR A 116 -6.82 -0.37 6.95
C TYR A 116 -7.63 0.79 6.38
N HIS A 117 -7.13 1.34 5.31
CA HIS A 117 -7.75 2.44 4.58
C HIS A 117 -7.50 2.28 3.08
N VAL A 118 -8.25 2.97 2.29
CA VAL A 118 -8.07 3.10 0.85
C VAL A 118 -7.97 4.58 0.49
N VAL A 119 -7.28 4.88 -0.60
CA VAL A 119 -7.19 6.26 -1.12
C VAL A 119 -8.06 6.34 -2.37
N PHE A 120 -9.05 7.21 -2.34
CA PHE A 120 -9.98 7.37 -3.44
C PHE A 120 -10.09 8.86 -3.80
N ASN A 121 -9.71 9.24 -5.02
CA ASN A 121 -9.68 10.63 -5.49
C ASN A 121 -8.91 11.59 -4.55
N GLY A 122 -7.86 11.12 -3.89
CA GLY A 122 -7.09 11.90 -2.93
C GLY A 122 -7.65 11.87 -1.50
N ASP A 123 -8.86 11.37 -1.31
CA ASP A 123 -9.46 11.20 0.01
C ASP A 123 -9.06 9.86 0.63
N VAL A 124 -8.74 9.88 1.91
CA VAL A 124 -8.50 8.66 2.70
C VAL A 124 -9.81 8.19 3.30
N LEU A 125 -10.22 6.98 2.90
CA LEU A 125 -11.41 6.31 3.41
C LEU A 125 -11.00 5.11 4.26
N TRP A 126 -11.56 4.99 5.44
CA TRP A 126 -11.16 4.00 6.45
C TRP A 126 -12.08 2.79 6.43
N TRP A 127 -11.50 1.60 6.56
CA TRP A 127 -12.26 0.36 6.60
C TRP A 127 -12.93 0.17 7.97
N LYS A 128 -14.24 0.26 8.02
CA LYS A 128 -15.03 0.25 9.26
C LYS A 128 -14.77 -0.95 10.17
N PRO A 129 -14.66 -2.21 9.69
CA PRO A 129 -14.30 -3.34 10.54
C PRO A 129 -12.90 -3.19 11.16
N SER A 130 -11.93 -2.63 10.43
CA SER A 130 -10.59 -2.34 10.93
C SER A 130 -10.60 -1.27 12.03
N VAL A 131 -11.42 -0.22 11.86
CA VAL A 131 -11.62 0.82 12.88
C VAL A 131 -12.19 0.23 14.17
N ARG A 132 -13.21 -0.63 14.06
CA ARG A 132 -13.80 -1.33 15.21
C ARG A 132 -12.78 -2.21 15.94
N GLN A 133 -11.98 -2.96 15.18
CA GLN A 133 -10.93 -3.79 15.76
C GLN A 133 -9.85 -2.93 16.43
N PHE A 134 -9.44 -1.82 15.82
CA PHE A 134 -8.50 -0.88 16.41
C PHE A 134 -9.01 -0.33 17.74
N LYS A 135 -10.27 0.05 17.82
CA LYS A 135 -10.91 0.53 19.04
C LYS A 135 -10.87 -0.52 20.16
N ALA A 136 -11.05 -1.79 19.80
CA ALA A 136 -11.06 -2.90 20.76
C ALA A 136 -9.67 -3.36 21.20
N LYS A 137 -8.67 -3.33 20.31
CA LYS A 137 -7.38 -3.99 20.51
C LYS A 137 -6.16 -3.07 20.31
N GLY A 138 -6.33 -1.82 19.90
CA GLY A 138 -5.24 -0.90 19.57
C GLY A 138 -4.52 -1.20 18.25
N ASP A 139 -4.94 -2.25 17.53
CA ASP A 139 -4.47 -2.60 16.18
C ASP A 139 -5.67 -3.09 15.36
N GLY A 140 -5.97 -2.38 14.30
CA GLY A 140 -7.08 -2.69 13.38
C GLY A 140 -6.69 -3.63 12.25
N ARG A 141 -5.41 -3.99 12.15
CA ARG A 141 -4.93 -4.90 11.10
C ARG A 141 -5.23 -6.34 11.47
N PHE A 142 -5.68 -7.09 10.51
CA PHE A 142 -5.91 -8.53 10.62
C PHE A 142 -5.24 -9.25 9.45
N VAL A 143 -4.86 -10.48 9.68
CA VAL A 143 -4.35 -11.36 8.63
C VAL A 143 -5.53 -11.78 7.78
N PHE A 144 -5.46 -11.50 6.50
CA PHE A 144 -6.46 -12.00 5.56
C PHE A 144 -6.32 -13.52 5.46
N GLY A 145 -7.38 -14.24 5.79
CA GLY A 145 -7.40 -15.71 5.73
C GLY A 145 -7.11 -16.25 4.32
N PRO A 146 -6.87 -17.57 4.18
CA PRO A 146 -6.65 -18.19 2.89
C PRO A 146 -7.91 -17.97 2.04
N MET A 147 -7.81 -17.02 1.11
CA MET A 147 -8.90 -16.71 0.22
C MET A 147 -8.97 -17.76 -0.88
N LYS A 148 -10.16 -18.34 -1.04
CA LYS A 148 -10.47 -19.10 -2.27
C LYS A 148 -10.21 -18.15 -3.43
N ALA A 149 -9.25 -18.52 -4.28
CA ALA A 149 -8.86 -17.72 -5.43
C ALA A 149 -10.09 -17.34 -6.25
N ALA A 150 -10.55 -16.12 -6.13
CA ALA A 150 -11.53 -15.60 -7.06
C ALA A 150 -10.86 -15.50 -8.43
N PRO A 151 -11.50 -15.96 -9.51
CA PRO A 151 -10.87 -15.99 -10.82
C PRO A 151 -10.45 -14.58 -11.23
N LEU A 152 -9.17 -14.42 -11.55
CA LEU A 152 -8.51 -13.16 -11.97
C LEU A 152 -9.29 -12.37 -13.05
N ARG A 153 -10.13 -13.05 -13.85
CA ARG A 153 -10.99 -12.43 -14.86
C ARG A 153 -12.07 -11.52 -14.25
N ARG A 154 -12.66 -11.89 -13.10
CA ARG A 154 -13.62 -11.03 -12.39
C ARG A 154 -12.96 -9.80 -11.79
N PHE A 155 -11.71 -9.93 -11.40
CA PHE A 155 -10.94 -8.84 -10.78
C PHE A 155 -10.63 -7.71 -11.79
N LYS A 156 -10.16 -8.04 -13.01
CA LYS A 156 -9.92 -7.02 -14.06
C LYS A 156 -11.20 -6.28 -14.45
N ALA A 157 -12.30 -7.01 -14.66
CA ALA A 157 -13.60 -6.40 -14.97
C ALA A 157 -14.09 -5.47 -13.85
N MET A 158 -13.80 -5.78 -12.59
CA MET A 158 -14.24 -5.02 -11.43
C MET A 158 -13.38 -3.77 -11.19
N VAL A 159 -12.07 -3.83 -11.43
CA VAL A 159 -11.19 -2.65 -11.43
C VAL A 159 -11.59 -1.67 -12.53
N GLU A 160 -11.94 -2.17 -13.72
CA GLU A 160 -12.45 -1.33 -14.82
C GLU A 160 -13.84 -0.75 -14.51
N LEU A 161 -14.70 -1.48 -13.80
CA LEU A 161 -16.00 -0.99 -13.35
C LEU A 161 -15.85 0.14 -12.29
N ILE A 162 -14.89 0.01 -11.39
CA ILE A 162 -14.57 1.05 -10.40
C ILE A 162 -13.99 2.29 -11.08
N LYS A 163 -13.13 2.13 -12.08
CA LYS A 163 -12.61 3.22 -12.90
C LYS A 163 -13.69 3.91 -13.73
N GLY A 164 -14.64 3.14 -14.29
CA GLY A 164 -15.75 3.67 -15.09
C GLY A 164 -16.84 4.39 -14.29
N LEU A 165 -16.93 4.19 -12.98
CA LEU A 165 -17.84 4.90 -12.06
C LEU A 165 -17.31 6.24 -11.56
N VAL A 166 -16.07 6.56 -11.89
CA VAL A 166 -15.46 7.86 -11.57
C VAL A 166 -15.70 8.79 -12.75
N PRO A 167 -16.46 9.90 -12.62
CA PRO A 167 -16.52 10.89 -13.68
C PRO A 167 -15.10 11.37 -13.96
N LEU A 168 -14.68 11.32 -15.22
CA LEU A 168 -13.39 11.78 -15.76
C LEU A 168 -13.17 13.28 -15.51
N ARG A 169 -12.92 13.67 -14.27
CA ARG A 169 -12.36 14.97 -13.90
C ARG A 169 -11.02 14.75 -13.25
N SER A 170 -10.04 14.35 -13.99
CA SER A 170 -8.61 14.58 -13.75
C SER A 170 -7.71 13.64 -14.58
N ALA A 171 -7.92 13.58 -15.89
CA ALA A 171 -6.93 13.00 -16.81
C ALA A 171 -5.83 14.01 -17.20
N ALA A 172 -5.66 15.09 -16.43
CA ALA A 172 -4.77 16.20 -16.80
C ALA A 172 -3.57 16.41 -15.86
N MET A 173 -3.16 15.40 -15.08
CA MET A 173 -2.03 15.57 -14.15
C MET A 173 -0.96 14.45 -14.20
N PHE A 174 -0.87 13.69 -15.28
CA PHE A 174 0.26 12.77 -15.51
C PHE A 174 0.86 12.99 -16.91
N ALA A 175 1.28 14.22 -17.16
CA ALA A 175 2.18 14.55 -18.25
C ALA A 175 3.18 15.56 -17.68
N PHE A 176 4.28 15.02 -17.08
CA PHE A 176 5.61 15.63 -17.03
C PHE A 176 6.60 14.58 -16.50
#